data_fc60455bab92549217ed9e5c902d3f72
#
_entry.id   fc60455bab92549217ed9e5c902d3f72
#
_cell.length_a   1.000
_cell.length_b   1.000
_cell.length_c   1.000
_cell.angle_alpha   90.00
_cell.angle_beta   90.00
_cell.angle_gamma   90.00
#
_symmetry.space_group_name_H-M   'P 1'
#
loop_
_entity.id
_entity.type
_entity.pdbx_description
1 polymer ?
#
loop_
_entity_poly.entity_id
_entity_poly.type
_entity_poly.pdbx_seq_one_letter_code
_entity_poly.pdbx_strand_id
1 'polypeptide(L)'
;MKKFFFKKSNSIGKEELSSAIKVIKSGVLSKFLGTSGEDFYGGPMVQKFERNCEKYFKVKHAVTVNSWTSGLVAIIGSIGIEPGDEVIVTPWTMCASATAILHWNAIPVFVDIEKDTFNINP
;
A
#
# COMPACT_ATOMS: atom_id res chain seq x y z
N MET A 1 -20.51 21.00 -24.43
CA MET A 1 -19.83 20.26 -23.34
C MET A 1 -19.60 21.19 -22.17
N LYS A 2 -20.15 20.94 -21.00
CA LYS A 2 -19.84 21.73 -19.78
C LYS A 2 -18.41 21.43 -19.38
N LYS A 3 -17.55 22.45 -19.36
CA LYS A 3 -16.20 22.34 -18.80
C LYS A 3 -16.30 22.23 -17.29
N PHE A 4 -15.93 21.09 -16.70
CA PHE A 4 -15.80 20.96 -15.28
C PHE A 4 -14.42 21.53 -14.84
N PHE A 5 -14.46 22.56 -14.01
CA PHE A 5 -13.25 23.09 -13.39
C PHE A 5 -13.09 22.46 -12.02
N PHE A 6 -12.07 21.63 -11.87
CA PHE A 6 -11.70 21.13 -10.55
C PHE A 6 -10.93 22.20 -9.80
N LYS A 7 -11.41 22.54 -8.62
CA LYS A 7 -10.69 23.48 -7.72
C LYS A 7 -9.39 22.80 -7.27
N LYS A 8 -8.25 23.46 -7.47
CA LYS A 8 -6.98 22.97 -6.90
C LYS A 8 -7.12 22.85 -5.39
N SER A 9 -7.01 21.63 -4.88
CA SER A 9 -6.94 21.38 -3.44
C SER A 9 -5.46 21.21 -3.06
N ASN A 10 -4.99 22.04 -2.15
CA ASN A 10 -3.69 21.87 -1.53
C ASN A 10 -3.91 21.48 -0.08
N SER A 11 -3.69 20.22 0.24
CA SER A 11 -3.81 19.66 1.59
C SER A 11 -2.51 19.76 2.40
N ILE A 12 -1.44 20.29 1.78
CA ILE A 12 -0.14 20.46 2.45
C ILE A 12 -0.02 21.88 2.96
N GLY A 13 0.15 22.04 4.26
CA GLY A 13 0.21 23.34 4.91
C GLY A 13 1.24 23.44 6.03
N LYS A 14 0.95 24.27 7.01
CA LYS A 14 1.85 24.55 8.14
C LYS A 14 2.03 23.33 9.06
N GLU A 15 1.04 22.48 9.16
CA GLU A 15 1.06 21.29 10.02
C GLU A 15 2.00 20.22 9.46
N GLU A 16 1.92 19.97 8.16
CA GLU A 16 2.81 19.04 7.46
C GLU A 16 4.25 19.55 7.49
N LEU A 17 4.45 20.86 7.23
CA LEU A 17 5.79 21.46 7.31
C LEU A 17 6.38 21.32 8.71
N SER A 18 5.61 21.63 9.75
CA SER A 18 6.05 21.49 11.14
C SER A 18 6.42 20.04 11.48
N SER A 19 5.63 19.08 11.00
CA SER A 19 5.88 17.65 11.22
C SER A 19 7.14 17.18 10.49
N ALA A 20 7.35 17.61 9.26
CA ALA A 20 8.55 17.31 8.49
C ALA A 20 9.82 17.87 9.16
N ILE A 21 9.78 19.13 9.63
CA ILE A 21 10.89 19.75 10.38
C ILE A 21 11.24 18.95 11.64
N LYS A 22 10.22 18.49 12.39
CA LYS A 22 10.47 17.66 13.59
C LYS A 22 11.19 16.36 13.25
N VAL A 23 10.76 15.68 12.19
CA VAL A 23 11.39 14.42 11.74
C VAL A 23 12.84 14.68 11.31
N ILE A 24 13.09 15.70 10.47
CA ILE A 24 14.45 16.05 10.04
C ILE A 24 15.36 16.37 11.22
N LYS A 25 14.88 17.20 12.17
CA LYS A 25 15.64 17.56 13.38
C LYS A 25 15.92 16.38 14.30
N SER A 26 15.09 15.35 14.30
CA SER A 26 15.30 14.14 15.10
C SER A 26 16.45 13.26 14.56
N GLY A 27 16.84 13.43 13.29
CA GLY A 27 17.80 12.56 12.59
C GLY A 27 17.27 11.16 12.29
N VAL A 28 16.03 10.84 12.66
CA VAL A 28 15.41 9.52 12.45
C VAL A 28 14.41 9.60 11.30
N LEU A 29 14.88 9.28 10.09
CA LEU A 29 14.05 9.37 8.88
C LEU A 29 13.21 8.12 8.63
N SER A 30 13.81 6.93 8.75
CA SER A 30 13.08 5.65 8.55
C SER A 30 13.30 4.66 9.69
N LYS A 31 14.55 4.41 10.04
CA LYS A 31 14.97 3.49 11.11
C LYS A 31 14.43 2.05 10.90
N PHE A 32 14.38 1.61 9.64
CA PHE A 32 14.10 0.22 9.30
C PHE A 32 15.43 -0.50 9.15
N LEU A 33 15.77 -1.35 10.11
CA LEU A 33 16.96 -2.20 10.07
C LEU A 33 16.57 -3.66 9.95
N GLY A 34 17.23 -4.41 9.07
CA GLY A 34 17.02 -5.84 8.87
C GLY A 34 17.61 -6.70 9.98
N THR A 35 17.41 -6.31 11.24
CA THR A 35 17.91 -7.00 12.42
C THR A 35 16.80 -7.18 13.45
N SER A 36 16.94 -8.14 14.35
CA SER A 36 16.01 -8.31 15.47
C SER A 36 16.13 -7.13 16.45
N GLY A 37 15.00 -6.54 16.85
CA GLY A 37 14.94 -5.44 17.78
C GLY A 37 13.92 -4.37 17.40
N GLU A 38 13.87 -3.29 18.18
CA GLU A 38 12.88 -2.23 17.98
C GLU A 38 13.01 -1.51 16.64
N ASP A 39 14.22 -1.44 16.10
CA ASP A 39 14.51 -0.77 14.83
C ASP A 39 14.00 -1.55 13.60
N PHE A 40 13.60 -2.81 13.78
CA PHE A 40 12.92 -3.61 12.76
C PHE A 40 11.54 -3.02 12.37
N TYR A 41 10.88 -2.40 13.31
CA TYR A 41 9.53 -1.85 13.13
C TYR A 41 9.51 -0.40 12.62
N GLY A 42 10.65 0.14 12.24
CA GLY A 42 10.76 1.51 11.76
C GLY A 42 10.78 2.57 12.86
N GLY A 43 10.87 3.82 12.44
CA GLY A 43 10.98 4.97 13.35
C GLY A 43 9.68 5.33 14.06
N PRO A 44 9.75 6.21 15.09
CA PRO A 44 8.61 6.56 15.93
C PRO A 44 7.40 7.12 15.14
N MET A 45 7.65 7.84 14.04
CA MET A 45 6.58 8.43 13.23
C MET A 45 5.86 7.40 12.38
N VAL A 46 6.59 6.41 11.85
CA VAL A 46 6.02 5.27 11.13
C VAL A 46 5.12 4.47 12.07
N GLN A 47 5.65 4.05 13.22
CA GLN A 47 4.88 3.30 14.21
C GLN A 47 3.66 4.08 14.73
N LYS A 48 3.76 5.41 14.88
CA LYS A 48 2.62 6.25 15.26
C LYS A 48 1.55 6.26 14.17
N PHE A 49 1.94 6.32 12.91
CA PHE A 49 1.02 6.29 11.79
C PHE A 49 0.30 4.95 11.72
N GLU A 50 1.01 3.83 11.84
CA GLU A 50 0.43 2.50 11.86
C GLU A 50 -0.59 2.34 13.00
N ARG A 51 -0.25 2.75 14.22
CA ARG A 51 -1.21 2.74 15.34
C ARG A 51 -2.43 3.62 15.11
N ASN A 52 -2.28 4.75 14.42
CA ASN A 52 -3.42 5.60 14.08
C ASN A 52 -4.32 4.93 13.02
N CYS A 53 -3.72 4.25 12.04
CA CYS A 53 -4.48 3.45 11.06
C CYS A 53 -5.24 2.31 11.74
N GLU A 54 -4.61 1.57 12.64
CA GLU A 54 -5.28 0.51 13.42
C GLU A 54 -6.53 1.02 14.13
N LYS A 55 -6.42 2.16 14.80
CA LYS A 55 -7.54 2.79 15.51
C LYS A 55 -8.63 3.29 14.56
N TYR A 56 -8.24 3.96 13.49
CA TYR A 56 -9.17 4.57 12.55
C TYR A 56 -9.96 3.52 11.77
N PHE A 57 -9.28 2.52 11.25
CA PHE A 57 -9.89 1.44 10.47
C PHE A 57 -10.43 0.29 11.32
N LYS A 58 -10.20 0.32 12.65
CA LYS A 58 -10.59 -0.72 13.60
C LYS A 58 -10.04 -2.10 13.19
N VAL A 59 -8.81 -2.13 12.72
CA VAL A 59 -8.07 -3.34 12.36
C VAL A 59 -7.06 -3.68 13.44
N LYS A 60 -6.65 -4.94 13.50
CA LYS A 60 -5.73 -5.44 14.54
C LYS A 60 -4.30 -4.97 14.29
N HIS A 61 -3.88 -4.90 13.04
CA HIS A 61 -2.54 -4.53 12.64
C HIS A 61 -2.58 -3.65 11.38
N ALA A 62 -1.62 -2.74 11.27
CA ALA A 62 -1.34 -1.95 10.08
C ALA A 62 0.17 -1.94 9.85
N VAL A 63 0.58 -2.14 8.61
CA VAL A 63 1.99 -2.12 8.18
C VAL A 63 2.15 -1.12 7.05
N THR A 64 3.09 -0.22 7.19
CA THR A 64 3.42 0.75 6.14
C THR A 64 4.40 0.18 5.14
N VAL A 65 4.18 0.52 3.89
CA VAL A 65 5.05 0.17 2.76
C VAL A 65 5.33 1.42 1.93
N ASN A 66 6.38 1.39 1.12
CA ASN A 66 6.77 2.53 0.29
C ASN A 66 5.84 2.78 -0.91
N SER A 67 5.04 1.79 -1.30
CA SER A 67 4.08 1.90 -2.38
C SER A 67 2.98 0.84 -2.25
N TRP A 68 1.83 1.07 -2.91
CA TRP A 68 0.77 0.05 -2.98
C TRP A 68 1.23 -1.23 -3.70
N THR A 69 2.07 -1.10 -4.72
CA THR A 69 2.65 -2.28 -5.41
C THR A 69 3.43 -3.16 -4.44
N SER A 70 4.27 -2.56 -3.58
CA SER A 70 4.98 -3.30 -2.53
C SER A 70 4.02 -3.95 -1.54
N GLY A 71 2.91 -3.26 -1.23
CA GLY A 71 1.84 -3.81 -0.40
C GLY A 71 1.19 -5.05 -1.02
N LEU A 72 0.86 -4.99 -2.31
CA LEU A 72 0.30 -6.15 -3.03
C LEU A 72 1.28 -7.33 -3.04
N VAL A 73 2.55 -7.10 -3.34
CA VAL A 73 3.58 -8.16 -3.30
C VAL A 73 3.66 -8.78 -1.91
N ALA A 74 3.69 -7.97 -0.85
CA ALA A 74 3.73 -8.46 0.51
C ALA A 74 2.48 -9.25 0.90
N ILE A 75 1.28 -8.80 0.48
CA ILE A 75 0.00 -9.48 0.75
C ILE A 75 -0.01 -10.85 0.09
N ILE A 76 0.33 -10.95 -1.21
CA ILE A 76 0.34 -12.21 -1.95
C ILE A 76 1.27 -13.22 -1.28
N GLY A 77 2.48 -12.81 -0.87
CA GLY A 77 3.38 -13.71 -0.14
C GLY A 77 2.87 -14.09 1.26
N SER A 78 2.20 -13.17 1.95
CA SER A 78 1.70 -13.42 3.31
C SER A 78 0.54 -14.42 3.38
N ILE A 79 -0.21 -14.59 2.30
CA ILE A 79 -1.29 -15.60 2.20
C ILE A 79 -0.80 -16.98 1.75
N GLY A 80 0.51 -17.14 1.55
CA GLY A 80 1.14 -18.42 1.27
C GLY A 80 1.08 -18.85 -0.19
N ILE A 81 1.05 -17.91 -1.14
CA ILE A 81 1.16 -18.21 -2.58
C ILE A 81 2.56 -18.72 -2.89
N GLU A 82 2.61 -19.83 -3.60
CA GLU A 82 3.84 -20.51 -4.03
C GLU A 82 4.03 -20.42 -5.55
N PRO A 83 5.24 -20.67 -6.06
CA PRO A 83 5.51 -20.73 -7.50
C PRO A 83 4.61 -21.73 -8.21
N GLY A 84 3.92 -21.28 -9.26
CA GLY A 84 2.99 -22.09 -10.04
C GLY A 84 1.53 -22.04 -9.59
N ASP A 85 1.24 -21.42 -8.45
CA ASP A 85 -0.14 -21.19 -8.03
C ASP A 85 -0.86 -20.26 -9.00
N GLU A 86 -2.14 -20.51 -9.21
CA GLU A 86 -3.01 -19.65 -10.04
C GLU A 86 -3.74 -18.63 -9.19
N VAL A 87 -3.64 -17.36 -9.59
CA VAL A 87 -4.30 -16.24 -8.91
C VAL A 87 -5.19 -15.49 -9.89
N ILE A 88 -6.48 -15.47 -9.59
CA ILE A 88 -7.48 -14.78 -10.43
C ILE A 88 -7.28 -13.26 -10.32
N VAL A 89 -7.24 -12.61 -11.48
CA VAL A 89 -7.11 -11.16 -11.59
C VAL A 89 -7.90 -10.64 -12.79
N THR A 90 -8.41 -9.41 -12.70
CA THR A 90 -9.07 -8.76 -13.84
C THR A 90 -8.04 -8.14 -14.80
N PRO A 91 -8.27 -8.15 -16.13
CA PRO A 91 -7.45 -7.39 -17.07
C PRO A 91 -7.72 -5.87 -17.00
N TRP A 92 -8.85 -5.45 -16.45
CA TRP A 92 -9.23 -4.05 -16.29
C TRP A 92 -8.69 -3.49 -14.98
N THR A 93 -7.38 -3.34 -14.91
CA THR A 93 -6.69 -2.86 -13.72
C THR A 93 -5.33 -2.24 -14.07
N MET A 94 -4.70 -1.61 -13.10
CA MET A 94 -3.30 -1.23 -13.20
C MET A 94 -2.42 -2.49 -13.29
N CYS A 95 -1.37 -2.45 -14.10
CA CYS A 95 -0.47 -3.59 -14.30
C CYS A 95 0.11 -4.15 -12.99
N ALA A 96 0.24 -3.32 -11.95
CA ALA A 96 0.72 -3.75 -10.64
C ALA A 96 -0.08 -4.90 -10.03
N SER A 97 -1.38 -5.01 -10.33
CA SER A 97 -2.22 -6.11 -9.82
C SER A 97 -1.75 -7.47 -10.35
N ALA A 98 -1.42 -7.55 -11.64
CA ALA A 98 -0.90 -8.79 -12.24
C ALA A 98 0.59 -9.00 -11.96
N THR A 99 1.40 -7.93 -11.98
CA THR A 99 2.84 -8.05 -11.74
C THR A 99 3.16 -8.46 -10.31
N ALA A 100 2.34 -8.08 -9.33
CA ALA A 100 2.52 -8.55 -7.95
C ALA A 100 2.40 -10.07 -7.82
N ILE A 101 1.53 -10.71 -8.62
CA ILE A 101 1.40 -12.16 -8.71
C ILE A 101 2.67 -12.78 -9.31
N LEU A 102 3.16 -12.20 -10.42
CA LEU A 102 4.37 -12.66 -11.10
C LEU A 102 5.63 -12.55 -10.21
N HIS A 103 5.67 -11.62 -9.26
CA HIS A 103 6.78 -11.52 -8.31
C HIS A 103 6.98 -12.78 -7.45
N TRP A 104 5.91 -13.54 -7.27
CA TRP A 104 5.94 -14.82 -6.53
C TRP A 104 6.05 -16.02 -7.45
N ASN A 105 6.37 -15.82 -8.75
CA ASN A 105 6.36 -16.87 -9.77
C ASN A 105 5.02 -17.61 -9.85
N ALA A 106 3.94 -16.97 -9.42
CA ALA A 106 2.58 -17.45 -9.57
C ALA A 106 2.00 -17.03 -10.93
N ILE A 107 0.92 -17.65 -11.34
CA ILE A 107 0.29 -17.48 -12.65
C ILE A 107 -0.93 -16.60 -12.54
N PRO A 108 -0.95 -15.38 -13.13
CA PRO A 108 -2.16 -14.57 -13.17
C PRO A 108 -3.16 -15.16 -14.15
N VAL A 109 -4.32 -15.56 -13.67
CA VAL A 109 -5.45 -16.05 -14.47
C VAL A 109 -6.42 -14.90 -14.68
N PHE A 110 -6.48 -14.38 -15.91
CA PHE A 110 -7.34 -13.26 -16.25
C PHE A 110 -8.79 -13.71 -16.43
N VAL A 111 -9.70 -13.04 -15.73
CA VAL A 111 -11.14 -13.22 -15.84
C VAL A 111 -11.80 -11.88 -16.16
N ASP A 112 -12.96 -11.93 -16.82
CA ASP A 112 -13.67 -10.73 -17.25
C ASP A 112 -14.26 -9.96 -16.07
N ILE A 113 -14.82 -8.79 -16.36
CA ILE A 113 -15.45 -7.91 -15.39
C ILE A 113 -16.94 -7.75 -15.66
N GLU A 114 -17.69 -7.46 -14.63
CA GLU A 114 -19.06 -7.00 -14.76
C GLU A 114 -19.11 -5.62 -15.43
N LYS A 115 -19.98 -5.47 -16.42
CA LYS A 115 -20.09 -4.25 -17.22
C LYS A 115 -20.45 -3.01 -16.40
N ASP A 116 -21.26 -3.18 -15.35
CA ASP A 116 -21.83 -2.08 -14.60
C ASP A 116 -21.00 -1.70 -13.37
N THR A 117 -20.31 -2.65 -12.76
CA THR A 117 -19.56 -2.45 -11.51
C THR A 117 -18.06 -2.44 -11.72
N PHE A 118 -17.57 -2.98 -12.83
CA PHE A 118 -16.15 -3.22 -13.13
C PHE A 118 -15.44 -4.16 -12.14
N ASN A 119 -16.20 -4.84 -11.29
CA ASN A 119 -15.67 -5.91 -10.45
C ASN A 119 -15.47 -7.19 -11.25
N ILE A 120 -14.68 -8.12 -10.69
CA ILE A 120 -14.50 -9.46 -11.27
C ILE A 120 -15.86 -10.12 -11.43
N ASN A 121 -16.11 -10.67 -12.61
CA ASN A 121 -17.29 -11.49 -12.89
C ASN A 121 -16.93 -12.95 -12.55
N PRO A 122 -17.51 -13.54 -11.48
CA PRO A 122 -17.20 -14.90 -11.05
C PRO A 122 -17.71 -15.99 -12.01
#